data_b612029e7d2fd085fe266fd65b14224c
#
_entry.id   b612029e7d2fd085fe266fd65b14224c
#
_cell.length_a   1.000
_cell.length_b   1.000
_cell.length_c   1.000
_cell.angle_alpha   90.00
_cell.angle_beta   90.00
_cell.angle_gamma   90.00
#
_symmetry.space_group_name_H-M   'P 1'
#
loop_
_entity.id
_entity.type
_entity.pdbx_description
1 polymer ?
#
loop_
_entity_poly.entity_id
_entity_poly.type
_entity_poly.pdbx_seq_one_letter_code
_entity_poly.pdbx_strand_id
1 'polypeptide(L)'
;MKKTGLALQIEVNTETEWQQLLSRPGLIVVDVYSDWGGPCTAMVSTLKKIQLEVGLEAVDYAIARNDDIDDLVRFRGRSEPTWMFLQNGKMVNLMFGAHCPRLRKLVMNEIKRTQQLETPKWLLDVHKRAPEEEARWQKEEAIR
;
A
#
# COMPACT_ATOMS: atom_id res chain seq x y z
N MET A 1 -12.42 -10.95 6.67
CA MET A 1 -12.15 -10.72 5.25
C MET A 1 -11.37 -11.89 4.68
N LYS A 2 -11.78 -12.34 3.53
CA LYS A 2 -11.11 -13.43 2.82
C LYS A 2 -10.47 -12.88 1.55
N LYS A 3 -9.32 -13.41 1.20
CA LYS A 3 -8.77 -13.21 -0.13
C LYS A 3 -9.56 -14.08 -1.12
N THR A 4 -9.79 -13.59 -2.33
CA THR A 4 -10.57 -14.31 -3.34
C THR A 4 -9.74 -15.38 -4.04
N GLY A 5 -10.29 -16.57 -4.21
CA GLY A 5 -9.72 -17.68 -4.97
C GLY A 5 -8.27 -17.94 -4.61
N LEU A 6 -7.37 -17.92 -5.58
CA LEU A 6 -5.92 -18.00 -5.42
C LEU A 6 -5.34 -16.66 -4.96
N ALA A 7 -6.11 -15.90 -4.49
CA ALA A 7 -6.14 -14.87 -3.49
C ALA A 7 -5.01 -13.88 -3.49
N LEU A 8 -4.86 -13.19 -4.60
CA LEU A 8 -4.01 -12.02 -4.68
C LEU A 8 -4.65 -10.82 -3.98
N GLN A 9 -5.97 -10.64 -4.12
CA GLN A 9 -6.71 -9.45 -3.68
C GLN A 9 -7.79 -9.79 -2.67
N ILE A 10 -7.90 -8.99 -1.62
CA ILE A 10 -8.95 -9.08 -0.60
C ILE A 10 -10.22 -8.43 -1.16
N GLU A 11 -11.34 -9.13 -1.13
CA GLU A 11 -12.63 -8.56 -1.56
C GLU A 11 -13.25 -7.69 -0.48
N VAL A 12 -13.67 -6.49 -0.87
CA VAL A 12 -14.34 -5.53 0.00
C VAL A 12 -15.59 -5.01 -0.71
N ASN A 13 -16.76 -5.44 -0.25
CA ASN A 13 -18.04 -5.12 -0.88
C ASN A 13 -18.99 -4.34 0.02
N THR A 14 -18.71 -4.24 1.31
CA THR A 14 -19.58 -3.61 2.30
C THR A 14 -18.83 -2.59 3.13
N GLU A 15 -19.55 -1.69 3.78
CA GLU A 15 -18.97 -0.72 4.70
C GLU A 15 -18.22 -1.40 5.85
N THR A 16 -18.76 -2.49 6.39
CA THR A 16 -18.11 -3.25 7.45
C THR A 16 -16.76 -3.81 7.00
N GLU A 17 -16.74 -4.42 5.82
CA GLU A 17 -15.50 -4.96 5.24
C GLU A 17 -14.49 -3.84 4.95
N TRP A 18 -14.95 -2.68 4.52
CA TRP A 18 -14.11 -1.51 4.30
C TRP A 18 -13.45 -1.05 5.60
N GLN A 19 -14.22 -0.95 6.68
CA GLN A 19 -13.68 -0.58 7.99
C GLN A 19 -12.67 -1.61 8.50
N GLN A 20 -12.91 -2.88 8.26
CA GLN A 20 -11.94 -3.94 8.57
C GLN A 20 -10.65 -3.78 7.77
N LEU A 21 -10.74 -3.43 6.49
CA LEU A 21 -9.57 -3.18 5.65
C LEU A 21 -8.76 -1.99 6.19
N LEU A 22 -9.43 -0.90 6.55
CA LEU A 22 -8.78 0.30 7.12
C LEU A 22 -8.06 0.02 8.43
N SER A 23 -8.48 -1.00 9.18
CA SER A 23 -7.83 -1.38 10.43
C SER A 23 -6.56 -2.21 10.24
N ARG A 24 -6.30 -2.70 9.03
CA ARG A 24 -5.10 -3.49 8.75
C ARG A 24 -3.86 -2.58 8.70
N PRO A 25 -2.76 -3.00 9.31
CA PRO A 25 -1.52 -2.22 9.24
C PRO A 25 -0.82 -2.40 7.89
N GLY A 26 0.10 -1.49 7.60
CA GLY A 26 0.96 -1.57 6.43
C GLY A 26 0.34 -1.00 5.17
N LEU A 27 0.98 -1.25 4.05
CA LEU A 27 0.58 -0.74 2.75
C LEU A 27 -0.46 -1.65 2.11
N ILE A 28 -1.56 -1.06 1.66
CA ILE A 28 -2.60 -1.75 0.91
C ILE A 28 -2.86 -1.00 -0.38
N VAL A 29 -2.81 -1.69 -1.50
CA VAL A 29 -3.14 -1.14 -2.82
C VAL A 29 -4.54 -1.64 -3.20
N VAL A 30 -5.46 -0.72 -3.35
CA VAL A 30 -6.88 -1.01 -3.56
C VAL A 30 -7.31 -0.66 -4.97
N ASP A 31 -7.86 -1.64 -5.68
CA ASP A 31 -8.58 -1.41 -6.94
C ASP A 31 -10.02 -1.03 -6.58
N VAL A 32 -10.34 0.26 -6.70
CA VAL A 32 -11.67 0.80 -6.41
C VAL A 32 -12.49 0.78 -7.70
N TYR A 33 -13.57 0.04 -7.70
CA TYR A 33 -14.39 -0.16 -8.89
C TYR A 33 -15.88 0.01 -8.60
N SER A 34 -16.63 0.28 -9.67
CA SER A 34 -18.10 0.26 -9.64
C SER A 34 -18.60 -1.06 -10.21
N ASP A 35 -19.73 -1.55 -9.72
CA ASP A 35 -20.29 -2.83 -10.13
C ASP A 35 -20.51 -2.93 -11.64
N TRP A 36 -20.93 -1.85 -12.27
CA TRP A 36 -21.18 -1.80 -13.71
C TRP A 36 -19.93 -2.00 -14.56
N GLY A 37 -18.76 -1.63 -14.06
CA GLY A 37 -17.50 -1.75 -14.81
C GLY A 37 -16.63 -2.92 -14.39
N GLY A 38 -16.83 -3.44 -13.19
CA GLY A 38 -16.05 -4.52 -12.62
C GLY A 38 -14.61 -4.13 -12.24
N PRO A 39 -13.87 -5.03 -11.57
CA PRO A 39 -12.48 -4.80 -11.21
C PRO A 39 -11.57 -4.75 -12.45
N CYS A 40 -10.41 -4.12 -12.30
CA CYS A 40 -9.41 -4.03 -13.37
C CYS A 40 -8.57 -5.30 -13.44
N THR A 41 -8.93 -6.23 -14.28
CA THR A 41 -8.20 -7.51 -14.44
C THR A 41 -6.90 -7.35 -15.24
N ALA A 42 -6.78 -6.29 -16.04
CA ALA A 42 -5.59 -6.03 -16.86
C ALA A 42 -4.32 -5.83 -16.04
N MET A 43 -4.44 -5.40 -14.78
CA MET A 43 -3.30 -5.10 -13.91
C MET A 43 -2.90 -6.27 -13.01
N VAL A 44 -3.64 -7.37 -13.02
CA VAL A 44 -3.42 -8.49 -12.09
C VAL A 44 -2.03 -9.10 -12.25
N SER A 45 -1.57 -9.29 -13.49
CA SER A 45 -0.23 -9.84 -13.73
C SER A 45 0.88 -8.94 -13.20
N THR A 46 0.70 -7.62 -13.29
CA THR A 46 1.62 -6.63 -12.72
C THR A 46 1.68 -6.75 -11.20
N LEU A 47 0.52 -6.86 -10.54
CA LEU A 47 0.46 -7.04 -9.09
C LEU A 47 1.15 -8.33 -8.64
N LYS A 48 0.97 -9.42 -9.38
CA LYS A 48 1.65 -10.69 -9.09
C LYS A 48 3.17 -10.57 -9.21
N LYS A 49 3.65 -9.90 -10.25
CA LYS A 49 5.10 -9.68 -10.44
C LYS A 49 5.70 -8.85 -9.31
N ILE A 50 5.02 -7.80 -8.90
CA ILE A 50 5.46 -6.96 -7.78
C ILE A 50 5.55 -7.80 -6.50
N GLN A 51 4.52 -8.61 -6.22
CA GLN A 51 4.49 -9.45 -5.03
C GLN A 51 5.64 -10.46 -5.00
N LEU A 52 5.98 -11.04 -6.15
CA LEU A 52 7.13 -11.94 -6.26
C LEU A 52 8.47 -11.25 -5.98
N GLU A 53 8.59 -9.98 -6.35
CA GLU A 53 9.81 -9.20 -6.08
C GLU A 53 9.95 -8.78 -4.63
N VAL A 54 8.87 -8.32 -4.01
CA VAL A 54 8.93 -7.66 -2.68
C VAL A 54 8.53 -8.58 -1.53
N GLY A 55 7.93 -9.73 -1.84
CA GLY A 55 7.45 -10.69 -0.84
C GLY A 55 6.00 -10.45 -0.43
N LEU A 56 5.42 -11.47 0.21
CA LEU A 56 4.00 -11.48 0.55
C LEU A 56 3.62 -10.49 1.65
N GLU A 57 4.57 -10.09 2.48
CA GLU A 57 4.31 -9.23 3.64
C GLU A 57 4.51 -7.75 3.37
N ALA A 58 5.15 -7.39 2.25
CA ALA A 58 5.49 -6.00 1.95
C ALA A 58 4.27 -5.16 1.57
N VAL A 59 3.28 -5.76 0.92
CA VAL A 59 2.09 -5.08 0.42
C VAL A 59 0.90 -6.04 0.37
N ASP A 60 -0.27 -5.55 0.76
CA ASP A 60 -1.54 -6.24 0.54
C ASP A 60 -2.28 -5.59 -0.63
N TYR A 61 -3.05 -6.41 -1.34
CA TYR A 61 -3.90 -5.94 -2.42
C TYR A 61 -5.36 -6.18 -2.07
N ALA A 62 -6.22 -5.24 -2.47
CA ALA A 62 -7.67 -5.36 -2.27
C ALA A 62 -8.42 -4.89 -3.51
N ILE A 63 -9.64 -5.39 -3.66
CA ILE A 63 -10.62 -4.88 -4.60
C ILE A 63 -11.81 -4.38 -3.79
N ALA A 64 -12.22 -3.14 -4.01
CA ALA A 64 -13.30 -2.50 -3.27
C ALA A 64 -14.38 -1.99 -4.21
N ARG A 65 -15.58 -2.52 -4.03
CA ARG A 65 -16.75 -2.07 -4.78
C ARG A 65 -17.31 -0.80 -4.14
N ASN A 66 -17.30 0.30 -4.90
CA ASN A 66 -17.62 1.61 -4.35
C ASN A 66 -19.13 1.91 -4.21
N ASP A 67 -20.00 1.03 -4.71
CA ASP A 67 -21.44 1.28 -4.73
C ASP A 67 -22.06 1.43 -3.33
N ASP A 68 -21.59 0.65 -2.37
CA ASP A 68 -22.14 0.59 -1.02
C ASP A 68 -21.16 1.08 0.07
N ILE A 69 -20.07 1.73 -0.31
CA ILE A 69 -19.06 2.22 0.63
C ILE A 69 -19.02 3.75 0.56
N ASP A 70 -19.42 4.39 1.67
CA ASP A 70 -19.56 5.85 1.72
C ASP A 70 -18.25 6.60 1.49
N ASP A 71 -17.14 6.10 2.01
CA ASP A 71 -15.83 6.71 1.84
C ASP A 71 -15.38 6.73 0.37
N LEU A 72 -15.99 5.90 -0.47
CA LEU A 72 -15.64 5.76 -1.88
C LEU A 72 -16.63 6.46 -2.83
N VAL A 73 -17.56 7.22 -2.28
CA VAL A 73 -18.63 7.88 -3.08
C VAL A 73 -18.06 8.77 -4.19
N ARG A 74 -16.97 9.49 -3.93
CA ARG A 74 -16.36 10.38 -4.92
C ARG A 74 -15.72 9.66 -6.10
N PHE A 75 -15.53 8.36 -6.00
CA PHE A 75 -14.95 7.54 -7.08
C PHE A 75 -16.01 6.83 -7.92
N ARG A 76 -17.29 7.00 -7.59
CA ARG A 76 -18.40 6.42 -8.34
C ARG A 76 -18.54 7.10 -9.71
N GLY A 77 -19.00 6.33 -10.69
CA GLY A 77 -19.27 6.84 -12.03
C GLY A 77 -18.06 7.07 -12.91
N ARG A 78 -16.86 6.66 -12.50
CA ARG A 78 -15.66 6.74 -13.31
C ARG A 78 -15.55 5.55 -14.26
N SER A 79 -15.16 5.81 -15.50
CA SER A 79 -14.97 4.78 -16.52
C SER A 79 -13.58 4.12 -16.43
N GLU A 80 -12.60 4.82 -15.85
CA GLU A 80 -11.24 4.30 -15.71
C GLU A 80 -11.02 3.68 -14.32
N PRO A 81 -10.09 2.71 -14.20
CA PRO A 81 -9.73 2.14 -12.89
C PRO A 81 -9.21 3.20 -11.93
N THR A 82 -9.53 3.06 -10.66
CA THR A 82 -9.01 3.92 -9.59
C THR A 82 -8.18 3.06 -8.64
N TRP A 83 -6.93 3.42 -8.45
CA TRP A 83 -5.99 2.73 -7.58
C TRP A 83 -5.70 3.60 -6.36
N MET A 84 -6.11 3.11 -5.19
CA MET A 84 -5.93 3.81 -3.92
C MET A 84 -4.83 3.14 -3.11
N PHE A 85 -3.94 3.94 -2.54
CA PHE A 85 -2.85 3.46 -1.70
C PHE A 85 -3.15 3.84 -0.26
N LEU A 86 -3.29 2.84 0.60
CA LEU A 86 -3.57 3.02 2.03
C LEU A 86 -2.34 2.66 2.85
N GLN A 87 -2.06 3.46 3.87
CA GLN A 87 -1.02 3.20 4.85
C GLN A 87 -1.62 3.38 6.24
N ASN A 88 -1.73 2.29 6.98
CA ASN A 88 -2.33 2.30 8.33
C ASN A 88 -3.71 2.98 8.35
N GLY A 89 -4.55 2.65 7.37
CA GLY A 89 -5.91 3.16 7.27
C GLY A 89 -6.06 4.55 6.68
N LYS A 90 -4.97 5.16 6.20
CA LYS A 90 -4.99 6.49 5.58
C LYS A 90 -4.61 6.42 4.12
N MET A 91 -5.29 7.18 3.28
CA MET A 91 -4.95 7.29 1.87
C MET A 91 -3.68 8.12 1.71
N VAL A 92 -2.64 7.51 1.14
CA VAL A 92 -1.34 8.17 0.94
C VAL A 92 -1.02 8.43 -0.52
N ASN A 93 -1.72 7.79 -1.44
CA ASN A 93 -1.56 8.04 -2.87
C ASN A 93 -2.79 7.57 -3.64
N LEU A 94 -2.88 8.02 -4.89
CA LEU A 94 -4.01 7.75 -5.77
C LEU A 94 -3.54 7.74 -7.21
N MET A 95 -4.02 6.78 -8.01
CA MET A 95 -3.74 6.72 -9.44
C MET A 95 -5.02 6.40 -10.21
N PHE A 96 -5.23 7.07 -11.34
CA PHE A 96 -6.33 6.78 -12.24
C PHE A 96 -5.80 6.16 -13.53
N GLY A 97 -6.51 5.17 -14.04
CA GLY A 97 -6.18 4.52 -15.31
C GLY A 97 -5.40 3.22 -15.16
N ALA A 98 -5.36 2.44 -16.25
CA ALA A 98 -4.70 1.14 -16.30
C ALA A 98 -3.29 1.28 -16.90
N HIS A 99 -2.38 1.92 -16.17
CA HIS A 99 -1.00 2.15 -16.60
C HIS A 99 -0.03 1.32 -15.76
N CYS A 100 0.34 0.14 -16.24
CA CYS A 100 1.16 -0.82 -15.48
C CYS A 100 2.50 -0.28 -15.00
N PRO A 101 3.33 0.37 -15.85
CA PRO A 101 4.61 0.91 -15.39
C PRO A 101 4.46 1.95 -14.27
N ARG A 102 3.44 2.80 -14.36
CA ARG A 102 3.17 3.81 -13.35
C ARG A 102 2.70 3.18 -12.04
N LEU A 103 1.80 2.20 -12.11
CA LEU A 103 1.33 1.47 -10.93
C LEU A 103 2.51 0.82 -10.20
N ARG A 104 3.36 0.11 -10.94
CA ARG A 104 4.56 -0.51 -10.38
C ARG A 104 5.45 0.52 -9.69
N LYS A 105 5.72 1.63 -10.33
CA LYS A 105 6.56 2.71 -9.77
C LYS A 105 5.97 3.24 -8.47
N LEU A 106 4.67 3.51 -8.44
CA LEU A 106 3.99 4.03 -7.25
C LEU A 106 3.99 3.01 -6.12
N VAL A 107 3.73 1.74 -6.40
CA VAL A 107 3.77 0.68 -5.40
C VAL A 107 5.17 0.57 -4.79
N MET A 108 6.20 0.52 -5.63
CA MET A 108 7.58 0.41 -5.16
C MET A 108 8.00 1.62 -4.32
N ASN A 109 7.59 2.82 -4.73
CA ASN A 109 7.86 4.04 -3.97
C ASN A 109 7.16 4.04 -2.62
N GLU A 110 5.90 3.60 -2.56
CA GLU A 110 5.16 3.53 -1.30
C GLU A 110 5.70 2.45 -0.36
N ILE A 111 6.20 1.33 -0.89
CA ILE A 111 6.86 0.31 -0.07
C ILE A 111 8.11 0.90 0.60
N LYS A 112 8.94 1.62 -0.14
CA LYS A 112 10.12 2.29 0.42
C LYS A 112 9.74 3.30 1.49
N ARG A 113 8.73 4.09 1.23
CA ARG A 113 8.23 5.11 2.15
C ARG A 113 7.68 4.49 3.44
N THR A 114 6.93 3.39 3.33
CA THR A 114 6.41 2.64 4.47
C THR A 114 7.54 2.14 5.37
N GLN A 115 8.56 1.56 4.78
CA GLN A 115 9.71 1.06 5.52
C GLN A 115 10.45 2.18 6.26
N GLN A 116 10.55 3.36 5.67
CA GLN A 116 11.16 4.52 6.30
C GLN A 116 10.35 5.07 7.46
N LEU A 117 9.02 5.01 7.35
CA LEU A 117 8.11 5.51 8.39
C LEU A 117 8.01 4.57 9.59
N GLU A 118 8.00 3.26 9.36
CA GLU A 118 7.83 2.26 10.41
C GLU A 118 9.11 1.99 11.18
N THR A 119 10.25 2.02 10.49
CA THR A 119 11.52 1.70 11.10
C THR A 119 12.53 2.79 10.75
N PRO A 120 13.01 3.57 11.71
CA PRO A 120 14.07 4.54 11.45
C PRO A 120 15.26 3.86 10.77
N LYS A 121 15.85 4.56 9.82
CA LYS A 121 16.94 4.01 9.01
C LYS A 121 18.10 3.46 9.84
N TRP A 122 18.42 4.12 10.96
CA TRP A 122 19.52 3.68 11.82
C TRP A 122 19.20 2.38 12.57
N LEU A 123 17.92 2.02 12.77
CA LEU A 123 17.52 0.73 13.37
C LEU A 123 17.70 -0.44 12.43
N LEU A 124 17.63 -0.20 11.12
CA LEU A 124 17.80 -1.27 10.11
C LEU A 124 19.25 -1.70 9.98
N ASP A 125 20.18 -0.83 10.35
CA ASP A 125 21.61 -1.11 10.30
C ASP A 125 22.14 -1.25 11.73
N VAL A 126 22.42 -2.48 12.13
CA VAL A 126 22.90 -2.80 13.49
C VAL A 126 24.25 -2.13 13.83
N HIS A 127 24.97 -1.67 12.82
CA HIS A 127 26.26 -1.00 13.00
C HIS A 127 26.13 0.51 13.13
N LYS A 128 24.94 1.06 12.90
CA LYS A 128 24.65 2.49 13.03
C LYS A 128 24.01 2.79 14.36
N ARG A 129 24.45 3.88 14.95
CA ARG A 129 23.86 4.39 16.20
C ARG A 129 22.73 5.33 15.89
N ALA A 130 21.84 5.55 16.87
CA ALA A 130 20.87 6.63 16.80
C ALA A 130 21.62 7.96 16.58
N PRO A 131 21.03 8.96 15.87
CA PRO A 131 21.69 10.22 15.63
C PRO A 131 22.26 10.88 16.88
N GLU A 132 21.55 10.80 18.00
CA GLU A 132 21.99 11.34 19.29
C GLU A 132 23.23 10.61 19.84
N GLU A 133 23.24 9.29 19.72
CA GLU A 133 24.36 8.46 20.14
C GLU A 133 25.58 8.70 19.25
N GLU A 134 25.37 8.84 17.96
CA GLU A 134 26.44 9.14 17.00
C GLU A 134 27.10 10.48 17.29
N ALA A 135 26.30 11.50 17.55
CA ALA A 135 26.81 12.83 17.90
C ALA A 135 27.65 12.79 19.19
N ARG A 136 27.19 12.08 20.20
CA ARG A 136 27.89 11.92 21.47
C ARG A 136 29.18 11.13 21.28
N TRP A 137 29.16 10.05 20.53
CA TRP A 137 30.34 9.24 20.26
C TRP A 137 31.41 10.03 19.49
N GLN A 138 31.02 10.82 18.50
CA GLN A 138 31.92 11.69 17.76
C GLN A 138 32.59 12.71 18.65
N LYS A 139 31.86 13.27 19.62
CA LYS A 139 32.44 14.19 20.61
C LYS A 139 33.48 13.49 21.47
N GLU A 140 33.19 12.29 21.95
CA GLU A 140 34.12 11.52 22.77
C GLU A 140 35.38 11.17 22.00
N GLU A 141 35.26 10.78 20.73
CA GLU A 141 36.39 10.47 19.88
C GLU A 141 37.25 11.71 19.60
N ALA A 142 36.66 12.88 19.44
CA ALA A 142 37.36 14.13 19.21
C ALA A 142 38.21 14.58 20.41
N ILE A 143 37.88 14.13 21.61
CA ILE A 143 38.58 14.46 22.86
C ILE A 143 39.81 13.56 23.09
N ARG A 144 39.80 12.36 22.51
CA ARG A 144 40.89 11.38 22.68
C ARG A 144 42.20 11.80 21.98
#